data_06091f7475b6da7f5496c58165847869
#
_entry.id   06091f7475b6da7f5496c58165847869
#
_cell.length_a   1.000
_cell.length_b   1.000
_cell.length_c   1.000
_cell.angle_alpha   90.00
_cell.angle_beta   90.00
_cell.angle_gamma   90.00
#
_symmetry.space_group_name_H-M   'P 1'
#
loop_
_entity.id
_entity.type
_entity.pdbx_description
1 polymer ?
#
loop_
_entity_poly.entity_id
_entity_poly.type
_entity_poly.pdbx_seq_one_letter_code
_entity_poly.pdbx_strand_id
1 'polypeptide(L)'
;MKFVCAAAVLALAMFTLANVPAVADDGFDADAKAALQKLYENEPAAKLIGEKAKAVLVFPNIVKAGFIVGAQYGEGALIMNGHVTAHYNSVAASYGLQAGVQAFGYAMFLMTDNALQYLHKSDGWELGVGPSIVIVDKGKAKSLTTTTLQDDVYAFIFDQKGLMAGLGLQGSKITKLDSK
;
A
#
# COMPACT_ATOMS: atom_id res chain seq x y z
N MET A 1 54.12 -9.42 -25.45
CA MET A 1 53.10 -8.74 -24.61
C MET A 1 51.73 -9.06 -25.17
N LYS A 2 51.02 -9.96 -24.54
CA LYS A 2 49.66 -10.38 -24.95
C LYS A 2 48.65 -9.76 -23.98
N PHE A 3 47.84 -8.82 -24.46
CA PHE A 3 46.74 -8.27 -23.69
C PHE A 3 45.57 -9.24 -23.70
N VAL A 4 45.23 -9.75 -22.53
CA VAL A 4 44.00 -10.54 -22.33
C VAL A 4 42.87 -9.58 -22.00
N CYS A 5 41.97 -9.34 -22.95
CA CYS A 5 40.71 -8.67 -22.70
C CYS A 5 39.77 -9.60 -21.90
N ALA A 6 39.57 -9.30 -20.64
CA ALA A 6 38.54 -9.93 -19.84
C ALA A 6 37.19 -9.28 -20.21
N ALA A 7 36.38 -9.99 -21.00
CA ALA A 7 34.99 -9.61 -21.26
C ALA A 7 34.16 -9.92 -20.01
N ALA A 8 33.73 -8.88 -19.30
CA ALA A 8 32.74 -8.99 -18.23
C ALA A 8 31.36 -9.27 -18.86
N VAL A 9 30.92 -10.51 -18.78
CA VAL A 9 29.54 -10.88 -19.14
C VAL A 9 28.63 -10.42 -18.05
N LEU A 10 27.94 -9.31 -18.31
CA LEU A 10 26.86 -8.81 -17.45
C LEU A 10 25.64 -9.71 -17.68
N ALA A 11 25.44 -10.69 -16.81
CA ALA A 11 24.23 -11.51 -16.83
C ALA A 11 23.03 -10.62 -16.39
N LEU A 12 22.30 -10.09 -17.38
CA LEU A 12 21.02 -9.45 -17.21
C LEU A 12 20.00 -10.55 -16.86
N ALA A 13 19.80 -10.80 -15.57
CA ALA A 13 18.73 -11.66 -15.10
C ALA A 13 17.41 -10.96 -15.43
N MET A 14 16.76 -11.37 -16.52
CA MET A 14 15.38 -11.07 -16.80
C MET A 14 14.53 -11.70 -15.68
N PHE A 15 14.15 -10.90 -14.72
CA PHE A 15 13.10 -11.25 -13.79
C PHE A 15 11.79 -11.27 -14.59
N THR A 16 11.45 -12.45 -15.08
CA THR A 16 10.09 -12.68 -15.58
C THR A 16 9.16 -12.52 -14.38
N LEU A 17 8.41 -11.44 -14.36
CA LEU A 17 7.27 -11.27 -13.47
C LEU A 17 6.30 -12.42 -13.80
N ALA A 18 6.46 -13.53 -13.09
CA ALA A 18 5.46 -14.57 -13.10
C ALA A 18 4.17 -13.91 -12.57
N ASN A 19 3.13 -13.90 -13.39
CA ASN A 19 1.79 -13.62 -12.93
C ASN A 19 1.44 -14.68 -11.88
N VAL A 20 1.62 -14.35 -10.61
CA VAL A 20 1.11 -15.16 -9.51
C VAL A 20 -0.41 -14.97 -9.56
N PRO A 21 -1.19 -16.01 -9.84
CA PRO A 21 -2.63 -15.87 -9.81
C PRO A 21 -3.05 -15.50 -8.38
N ALA A 22 -3.74 -14.37 -8.23
CA ALA A 22 -4.40 -14.04 -6.99
C ALA A 22 -5.52 -15.07 -6.79
N VAL A 23 -5.26 -16.06 -5.96
CA VAL A 23 -6.33 -16.91 -5.42
C VAL A 23 -7.07 -16.01 -4.43
N ALA A 24 -8.36 -15.76 -4.68
CA ALA A 24 -9.24 -15.21 -3.67
C ALA A 24 -9.24 -16.21 -2.51
N ASP A 25 -8.43 -15.95 -1.50
CA ASP A 25 -8.28 -16.81 -0.34
C ASP A 25 -9.16 -16.24 0.77
N ASP A 26 -10.17 -17.00 1.20
CA ASP A 26 -11.03 -16.63 2.34
C ASP A 26 -10.17 -16.24 3.57
N GLY A 27 -8.96 -16.79 3.70
CA GLY A 27 -7.97 -16.45 4.69
C GLY A 27 -7.45 -15.01 4.55
N PHE A 28 -7.14 -14.57 3.33
CA PHE A 28 -6.64 -13.21 3.09
C PHE A 28 -7.70 -12.15 3.39
N ASP A 29 -8.96 -12.39 3.02
CA ASP A 29 -10.08 -11.50 3.32
C ASP A 29 -10.29 -11.36 4.83
N ALA A 30 -10.16 -12.46 5.57
CA ALA A 30 -10.23 -12.45 7.02
C ALA A 30 -9.07 -11.67 7.63
N ASP A 31 -7.84 -11.85 7.13
CA ASP A 31 -6.66 -11.13 7.58
C ASP A 31 -6.78 -9.61 7.34
N ALA A 32 -7.29 -9.20 6.17
CA ALA A 32 -7.53 -7.80 5.85
C ALA A 32 -8.56 -7.16 6.79
N LYS A 33 -9.66 -7.86 7.08
CA LYS A 33 -10.68 -7.40 8.03
C LYS A 33 -10.13 -7.35 9.46
N ALA A 34 -9.35 -8.33 9.88
CA ALA A 34 -8.72 -8.36 11.19
C ALA A 34 -7.71 -7.21 11.36
N ALA A 35 -6.91 -6.93 10.33
CA ALA A 35 -5.98 -5.81 10.32
C ALA A 35 -6.70 -4.45 10.44
N LEU A 36 -7.81 -4.27 9.72
CA LEU A 36 -8.65 -3.07 9.83
C LEU A 36 -9.26 -2.93 11.22
N GLN A 37 -9.80 -4.01 11.78
CA GLN A 37 -10.36 -4.02 13.13
C GLN A 37 -9.30 -3.63 14.17
N LYS A 38 -8.12 -4.19 14.08
CA LYS A 38 -6.99 -3.86 14.96
C LYS A 38 -6.58 -2.39 14.83
N LEU A 39 -6.59 -1.84 13.60
CA LEU A 39 -6.35 -0.41 13.39
C LEU A 39 -7.40 0.43 14.13
N TYR A 40 -8.69 0.09 14.03
CA TYR A 40 -9.76 0.80 14.72
C TYR A 40 -9.66 0.75 16.25
N GLU A 41 -9.16 -0.34 16.80
CA GLU A 41 -8.94 -0.51 18.24
C GLU A 41 -7.80 0.37 18.77
N ASN A 42 -6.74 0.54 17.95
CA ASN A 42 -5.55 1.27 18.35
C ASN A 42 -5.57 2.76 17.96
N GLU A 43 -6.34 3.14 16.94
CA GLU A 43 -6.40 4.49 16.39
C GLU A 43 -7.85 4.98 16.27
N PRO A 44 -8.39 5.67 17.30
CA PRO A 44 -9.76 6.17 17.29
C PRO A 44 -10.08 7.08 16.10
N ALA A 45 -9.08 7.82 15.58
CA ALA A 45 -9.23 8.63 14.38
C ALA A 45 -9.51 7.77 13.13
N ALA A 46 -8.88 6.60 13.01
CA ALA A 46 -9.15 5.68 11.91
C ALA A 46 -10.60 5.17 11.95
N LYS A 47 -11.11 4.87 13.15
CA LYS A 47 -12.50 4.46 13.32
C LYS A 47 -13.47 5.57 12.92
N LEU A 48 -13.24 6.79 13.40
CA LEU A 48 -14.05 7.98 13.05
C LEU A 48 -14.11 8.22 11.54
N ILE A 49 -12.96 8.09 10.86
CA ILE A 49 -12.87 8.24 9.40
C ILE A 49 -13.57 7.07 8.71
N GLY A 50 -13.36 5.84 9.20
CA GLY A 50 -13.95 4.63 8.63
C GLY A 50 -15.47 4.63 8.63
N GLU A 51 -16.11 5.21 9.65
CA GLU A 51 -17.57 5.37 9.73
C GLU A 51 -18.15 6.28 8.62
N LYS A 52 -17.30 7.12 8.02
CA LYS A 52 -17.69 8.05 6.95
C LYS A 52 -17.15 7.69 5.59
N ALA A 53 -16.19 6.79 5.52
CA ALA A 53 -15.57 6.37 4.28
C ALA A 53 -16.55 5.55 3.43
N LYS A 54 -16.52 5.77 2.11
CA LYS A 54 -17.30 4.98 1.14
C LYS A 54 -16.71 3.58 0.97
N ALA A 55 -15.39 3.48 1.09
CA ALA A 55 -14.65 2.22 1.05
C ALA A 55 -13.33 2.36 1.80
N VAL A 56 -12.77 1.22 2.24
CA VAL A 56 -11.45 1.17 2.84
C VAL A 56 -10.61 0.14 2.09
N LEU A 57 -9.49 0.56 1.52
CA LEU A 57 -8.50 -0.33 0.91
C LEU A 57 -7.43 -0.65 1.95
N VAL A 58 -7.36 -1.91 2.36
CA VAL A 58 -6.49 -2.38 3.44
C VAL A 58 -5.43 -3.31 2.89
N PHE A 59 -4.18 -3.00 3.13
CA PHE A 59 -3.02 -3.85 2.94
C PHE A 59 -2.56 -4.35 4.33
N PRO A 60 -2.87 -5.59 4.71
CA PRO A 60 -2.52 -6.10 6.04
C PRO A 60 -1.02 -6.13 6.28
N ASN A 61 -0.27 -6.42 5.23
CA ASN A 61 1.18 -6.53 5.27
C ASN A 61 1.82 -6.09 3.97
N ILE A 62 2.56 -4.99 4.02
CA ILE A 62 3.45 -4.54 2.94
C ILE A 62 4.87 -4.82 3.38
N VAL A 63 5.62 -5.53 2.56
CA VAL A 63 7.05 -5.80 2.77
C VAL A 63 7.86 -4.86 1.90
N LYS A 64 8.81 -4.16 2.53
CA LYS A 64 9.80 -3.32 1.87
C LYS A 64 11.19 -3.88 2.19
N ALA A 65 11.98 -4.14 1.17
CA ALA A 65 13.34 -4.64 1.32
C ALA A 65 14.27 -3.94 0.32
N GLY A 66 15.54 -3.74 0.70
CA GLY A 66 16.51 -3.15 -0.20
C GLY A 66 17.87 -2.89 0.41
N PHE A 67 18.82 -2.68 -0.49
CA PHE A 67 20.15 -2.17 -0.21
C PHE A 67 20.56 -1.30 -1.41
N ILE A 68 20.63 0.02 -1.26
CA ILE A 68 20.80 1.02 -2.32
C ILE A 68 19.60 1.08 -3.29
N VAL A 69 19.13 -0.04 -3.80
CA VAL A 69 17.86 -0.19 -4.52
C VAL A 69 16.92 -1.00 -3.65
N GLY A 70 15.69 -0.54 -3.47
CA GLY A 70 14.68 -1.21 -2.70
C GLY A 70 13.43 -1.50 -3.53
N ALA A 71 12.70 -2.53 -3.13
CA ALA A 71 11.39 -2.85 -3.65
C ALA A 71 10.38 -2.97 -2.49
N GLN A 72 9.13 -2.65 -2.79
CA GLN A 72 8.00 -2.80 -1.89
C GLN A 72 6.92 -3.59 -2.60
N TYR A 73 6.30 -4.51 -1.89
CA TYR A 73 5.16 -5.28 -2.36
C TYR A 73 4.19 -5.58 -1.23
N GLY A 74 2.91 -5.52 -1.53
CA GLY A 74 1.85 -5.97 -0.65
C GLY A 74 0.55 -6.17 -1.41
N GLU A 75 -0.28 -7.08 -0.92
CA GLU A 75 -1.64 -7.30 -1.40
C GLU A 75 -2.64 -6.66 -0.45
N GLY A 76 -3.75 -6.18 -0.99
CA GLY A 76 -4.78 -5.46 -0.26
C GLY A 76 -6.18 -5.83 -0.71
N ALA A 77 -7.13 -5.65 0.19
CA ALA A 77 -8.54 -5.88 -0.02
C ALA A 77 -9.33 -4.56 0.08
N LEU A 78 -10.21 -4.31 -0.89
CA LEU A 78 -11.17 -3.22 -0.85
C LEU A 78 -12.41 -3.66 -0.09
N ILE A 79 -12.66 -3.02 1.04
CA ILE A 79 -13.80 -3.31 1.91
C ILE A 79 -14.85 -2.21 1.75
N MET A 80 -16.05 -2.60 1.36
CA MET A 80 -17.23 -1.74 1.25
C MET A 80 -18.38 -2.36 2.05
N ASN A 81 -19.00 -1.59 2.92
CA ASN A 81 -20.11 -2.05 3.77
C ASN A 81 -19.79 -3.37 4.52
N GLY A 82 -18.54 -3.54 4.97
CA GLY A 82 -18.08 -4.73 5.69
C GLY A 82 -17.77 -5.96 4.83
N HIS A 83 -17.91 -5.87 3.49
CA HIS A 83 -17.62 -6.94 2.55
C HIS A 83 -16.41 -6.60 1.69
N VAL A 84 -15.55 -7.60 1.41
CA VAL A 84 -14.49 -7.47 0.43
C VAL A 84 -15.11 -7.51 -0.97
N THR A 85 -14.81 -6.51 -1.78
CA THR A 85 -15.40 -6.32 -3.13
C THR A 85 -14.36 -6.43 -4.25
N ALA A 86 -13.09 -6.27 -3.95
CA ALA A 86 -12.00 -6.39 -4.90
C ALA A 86 -10.66 -6.55 -4.19
N HIS A 87 -9.68 -7.09 -4.91
CA HIS A 87 -8.29 -7.22 -4.46
C HIS A 87 -7.37 -6.32 -5.28
N TYR A 88 -6.31 -5.85 -4.65
CA TYR A 88 -5.32 -4.95 -5.23
C TYR A 88 -3.92 -5.37 -4.80
N ASN A 89 -2.92 -5.02 -5.59
CA ASN A 89 -1.53 -5.03 -5.14
C ASN A 89 -0.99 -3.60 -5.03
N SER A 90 0.03 -3.42 -4.22
CA SER A 90 0.83 -2.21 -4.14
C SER A 90 2.28 -2.55 -4.43
N VAL A 91 2.86 -1.91 -5.43
CA VAL A 91 4.26 -2.09 -5.84
C VAL A 91 4.97 -0.75 -5.84
N ALA A 92 6.16 -0.70 -5.27
CA ALA A 92 7.03 0.46 -5.39
C ALA A 92 8.48 0.04 -5.56
N ALA A 93 9.23 0.86 -6.28
CA ALA A 93 10.69 0.80 -6.31
C ALA A 93 11.24 2.06 -5.65
N SER A 94 12.35 1.92 -4.92
CA SER A 94 13.04 3.04 -4.30
C SER A 94 14.54 2.95 -4.57
N TYR A 95 15.17 4.11 -4.69
CA TYR A 95 16.62 4.24 -4.84
C TYR A 95 17.15 5.15 -3.73
N GLY A 96 18.20 4.74 -3.06
CA GLY A 96 18.83 5.53 -2.00
C GLY A 96 19.64 4.67 -1.02
N LEU A 97 20.30 5.32 -0.08
CA LEU A 97 21.02 4.64 1.01
C LEU A 97 20.03 4.05 2.02
N GLN A 98 19.45 2.91 1.65
CA GLN A 98 18.52 2.15 2.50
C GLN A 98 19.04 0.73 2.59
N ALA A 99 19.20 0.22 3.79
CA ALA A 99 19.56 -1.18 4.01
C ALA A 99 18.60 -1.77 5.04
N GLY A 100 17.98 -2.90 4.69
CA GLY A 100 17.15 -3.61 5.64
C GLY A 100 15.86 -4.16 5.05
N VAL A 101 15.05 -4.70 5.95
CA VAL A 101 13.71 -5.20 5.66
C VAL A 101 12.74 -4.56 6.65
N GLN A 102 11.61 -4.12 6.16
CA GLN A 102 10.52 -3.58 6.95
C GLN A 102 9.20 -4.20 6.49
N ALA A 103 8.31 -4.44 7.44
CA ALA A 103 6.93 -4.81 7.17
C ALA A 103 6.00 -3.84 7.91
N PHE A 104 4.88 -3.49 7.28
CA PHE A 104 3.88 -2.59 7.85
C PHE A 104 2.51 -2.81 7.23
N GLY A 105 1.46 -2.49 7.97
CA GLY A 105 0.11 -2.38 7.45
C GLY A 105 -0.14 -0.99 6.88
N TYR A 106 -1.04 -0.91 5.90
CA TYR A 106 -1.45 0.34 5.27
C TYR A 106 -2.94 0.32 4.96
N ALA A 107 -3.65 1.36 5.35
CA ALA A 107 -5.09 1.49 5.08
C ALA A 107 -5.39 2.85 4.45
N MET A 108 -6.12 2.84 3.35
CA MET A 108 -6.63 4.02 2.63
C MET A 108 -8.13 4.10 2.79
N PHE A 109 -8.61 5.17 3.40
CA PHE A 109 -10.03 5.48 3.57
C PHE A 109 -10.47 6.40 2.42
N LEU A 110 -11.25 5.88 1.49
CA LEU A 110 -11.76 6.61 0.34
C LEU A 110 -13.05 7.34 0.74
N MET A 111 -12.97 8.66 0.84
CA MET A 111 -14.06 9.50 1.34
C MET A 111 -15.02 9.93 0.25
N THR A 112 -14.56 10.04 -1.00
CA THR A 112 -15.31 10.58 -2.13
C THR A 112 -15.53 9.53 -3.22
N ASP A 113 -16.60 9.73 -4.01
CA ASP A 113 -16.85 8.91 -5.20
C ASP A 113 -15.74 9.08 -6.24
N ASN A 114 -15.12 10.26 -6.30
CA ASN A 114 -13.99 10.53 -7.16
C ASN A 114 -12.80 9.61 -6.84
N ALA A 115 -12.42 9.48 -5.57
CA ALA A 115 -11.35 8.60 -5.15
C ALA A 115 -11.67 7.13 -5.46
N LEU A 116 -12.91 6.69 -5.21
CA LEU A 116 -13.34 5.33 -5.50
C LEU A 116 -13.35 5.04 -7.00
N GLN A 117 -13.87 5.96 -7.82
CA GLN A 117 -13.85 5.83 -9.27
C GLN A 117 -12.43 5.84 -9.84
N TYR A 118 -11.55 6.67 -9.28
CA TYR A 118 -10.15 6.72 -9.69
C TYR A 118 -9.46 5.38 -9.44
N LEU A 119 -9.70 4.78 -8.27
CA LEU A 119 -9.18 3.45 -7.94
C LEU A 119 -9.69 2.36 -8.90
N HIS A 120 -10.95 2.42 -9.32
CA HIS A 120 -11.54 1.41 -10.22
C HIS A 120 -11.15 1.57 -11.69
N LYS A 121 -10.93 2.80 -12.15
CA LYS A 121 -10.70 3.11 -13.58
C LYS A 121 -9.22 3.15 -13.96
N SER A 122 -8.34 3.35 -13.00
CA SER A 122 -6.91 3.46 -13.29
C SER A 122 -6.33 2.07 -13.55
N ASP A 123 -5.53 1.95 -14.62
CA ASP A 123 -4.63 0.78 -14.82
C ASP A 123 -3.49 0.74 -13.79
N GLY A 124 -3.74 1.34 -12.66
CA GLY A 124 -2.88 1.49 -11.51
C GLY A 124 -2.86 2.92 -10.99
N TRP A 125 -3.21 3.09 -9.72
CA TRP A 125 -3.14 4.38 -9.05
C TRP A 125 -1.72 4.64 -8.55
N GLU A 126 -1.04 5.62 -9.14
CA GLU A 126 0.20 6.15 -8.60
C GLU A 126 -0.11 7.10 -7.44
N LEU A 127 0.40 6.78 -6.26
CA LEU A 127 0.25 7.65 -5.09
C LEU A 127 0.98 8.97 -5.31
N GLY A 128 0.25 10.06 -5.16
CA GLY A 128 0.72 11.43 -5.47
C GLY A 128 0.23 11.99 -6.80
N VAL A 129 -0.51 11.19 -7.59
CA VAL A 129 -1.21 11.64 -8.81
C VAL A 129 -2.70 11.35 -8.64
N GLY A 130 -3.56 12.31 -8.96
CA GLY A 130 -5.02 12.18 -8.85
C GLY A 130 -5.59 12.70 -7.53
N PRO A 131 -6.52 11.97 -6.87
CA PRO A 131 -7.17 12.44 -5.64
C PRO A 131 -6.19 12.78 -4.52
N SER A 132 -6.57 13.74 -3.69
CA SER A 132 -5.76 14.16 -2.55
C SER A 132 -5.62 13.04 -1.52
N ILE A 133 -4.40 12.78 -1.05
CA ILE A 133 -4.12 11.78 -0.01
C ILE A 133 -3.43 12.45 1.17
N VAL A 134 -4.02 12.27 2.33
CA VAL A 134 -3.48 12.75 3.59
C VAL A 134 -3.02 11.56 4.44
N ILE A 135 -1.71 11.49 4.71
CA ILE A 135 -1.17 10.52 5.66
C ILE A 135 -1.46 11.02 7.07
N VAL A 136 -2.14 10.20 7.85
CA VAL A 136 -2.51 10.51 9.24
C VAL A 136 -1.48 9.88 10.17
N ASP A 137 -0.73 10.74 10.83
CA ASP A 137 0.15 10.37 11.94
C ASP A 137 -0.53 10.67 13.29
N LYS A 138 0.14 10.31 14.40
CA LYS A 138 -0.38 10.54 15.75
C LYS A 138 -0.63 12.00 16.08
N GLY A 139 0.08 12.93 15.46
CA GLY A 139 -0.10 14.37 15.62
C GLY A 139 -1.37 14.84 14.91
N LYS A 140 -1.51 14.46 13.66
CA LYS A 140 -2.64 14.81 12.81
C LYS A 140 -3.94 14.14 13.26
N ALA A 141 -3.86 12.89 13.75
CA ALA A 141 -5.00 12.16 14.28
C ALA A 141 -5.75 12.93 15.39
N LYS A 142 -5.03 13.66 16.23
CA LYS A 142 -5.60 14.45 17.32
C LYS A 142 -6.41 15.67 16.85
N SER A 143 -6.15 16.17 15.66
CA SER A 143 -6.82 17.35 15.08
C SER A 143 -7.97 17.00 14.15
N LEU A 144 -8.16 15.72 13.83
CA LEU A 144 -9.22 15.27 12.94
C LEU A 144 -10.56 15.21 13.69
N THR A 145 -11.54 15.90 13.14
CA THR A 145 -12.93 15.89 13.58
C THR A 145 -13.83 15.63 12.37
N THR A 146 -15.09 15.32 12.61
CA THR A 146 -16.05 15.10 11.54
C THR A 146 -16.24 16.30 10.61
N THR A 147 -15.88 17.49 11.06
CA THR A 147 -15.98 18.75 10.30
C THR A 147 -14.71 19.10 9.54
N THR A 148 -13.58 18.49 9.88
CA THR A 148 -12.28 18.73 9.22
C THR A 148 -11.91 17.71 8.15
N LEU A 149 -12.76 16.70 7.92
CA LEU A 149 -12.57 15.68 6.89
C LEU A 149 -12.99 16.24 5.52
N GLN A 150 -12.03 16.83 4.78
CA GLN A 150 -12.27 17.46 3.48
C GLN A 150 -11.46 16.87 2.33
N ASP A 151 -10.50 15.97 2.64
CA ASP A 151 -9.67 15.34 1.62
C ASP A 151 -10.34 14.09 1.04
N ASP A 152 -9.93 13.73 -0.18
CA ASP A 152 -10.48 12.57 -0.89
C ASP A 152 -10.10 11.24 -0.23
N VAL A 153 -8.89 11.17 0.33
CA VAL A 153 -8.35 9.95 0.96
C VAL A 153 -7.55 10.27 2.21
N TYR A 154 -7.81 9.51 3.27
CA TYR A 154 -6.96 9.47 4.46
C TYR A 154 -6.25 8.13 4.55
N ALA A 155 -4.95 8.16 4.83
CA ALA A 155 -4.13 6.97 4.87
C ALA A 155 -3.46 6.80 6.23
N PHE A 156 -3.50 5.59 6.76
CA PHE A 156 -2.83 5.18 7.99
C PHE A 156 -1.77 4.13 7.71
N ILE A 157 -0.62 4.27 8.35
CA ILE A 157 0.43 3.26 8.38
C ILE A 157 0.48 2.70 9.81
N PHE A 158 0.39 1.39 9.92
CA PHE A 158 0.28 0.72 11.22
C PHE A 158 1.11 -0.56 11.28
N ASP A 159 1.23 -1.16 12.46
CA ASP A 159 1.93 -2.44 12.70
C ASP A 159 3.36 -2.52 12.12
N GLN A 160 4.09 -1.43 12.20
CA GLN A 160 5.45 -1.35 11.66
C GLN A 160 6.41 -2.28 12.40
N LYS A 161 7.14 -3.10 11.64
CA LYS A 161 8.18 -4.02 12.13
C LYS A 161 9.42 -3.90 11.24
N GLY A 162 10.61 -4.06 11.86
CA GLY A 162 11.89 -4.00 11.15
C GLY A 162 12.61 -2.66 11.28
N LEU A 163 13.80 -2.60 10.71
CA LEU A 163 14.75 -1.49 10.83
C LEU A 163 14.99 -0.88 9.43
N MET A 164 14.08 -0.05 8.96
CA MET A 164 14.33 0.77 7.78
C MET A 164 13.87 2.20 8.07
N ALA A 165 14.75 3.17 7.85
CA ALA A 165 14.38 4.57 7.97
C ALA A 165 13.59 5.03 6.74
N GLY A 166 12.49 5.75 6.97
CA GLY A 166 11.72 6.41 5.93
C GLY A 166 10.54 5.58 5.40
N LEU A 167 9.35 5.95 5.83
CA LEU A 167 8.09 5.49 5.25
C LEU A 167 7.67 6.46 4.15
N GLY A 168 8.07 6.17 2.92
CA GLY A 168 7.58 6.88 1.74
C GLY A 168 6.59 6.01 1.00
N LEU A 169 5.36 6.49 0.85
CA LEU A 169 4.37 5.87 -0.04
C LEU A 169 4.41 6.49 -1.43
N GLN A 170 5.20 7.53 -1.60
CA GLN A 170 5.38 8.20 -2.90
C GLN A 170 5.99 7.23 -3.92
N GLY A 171 5.43 7.22 -5.12
CA GLY A 171 5.86 6.34 -6.20
C GLY A 171 5.35 4.89 -6.09
N SER A 172 4.45 4.60 -5.14
CA SER A 172 3.75 3.31 -5.13
C SER A 172 2.64 3.29 -6.16
N LYS A 173 2.59 2.20 -6.93
CA LYS A 173 1.51 1.93 -7.86
C LYS A 173 0.58 0.87 -7.27
N ILE A 174 -0.72 1.20 -7.20
CA ILE A 174 -1.77 0.30 -6.74
C ILE A 174 -2.55 -0.18 -7.95
N THR A 175 -2.57 -1.49 -8.17
CA THR A 175 -3.21 -2.11 -9.35
C THR A 175 -4.26 -3.12 -8.89
N LYS A 176 -5.42 -3.11 -9.54
CA LYS A 176 -6.47 -4.10 -9.29
C LYS A 176 -6.00 -5.49 -9.75
N LEU A 177 -6.27 -6.49 -8.93
CA LEU A 177 -6.05 -7.89 -9.28
C LEU A 177 -7.33 -8.43 -9.93
N ASP A 178 -7.17 -9.11 -11.06
CA ASP A 178 -8.30 -9.78 -11.71
C ASP A 178 -8.77 -10.95 -10.84
N SER A 179 -10.03 -10.94 -10.46
CA SER A 179 -10.69 -12.12 -9.89
C SER A 179 -10.83 -13.16 -10.99
N LYS A 180 -10.24 -14.33 -10.81
CA LYS A 180 -10.49 -15.48 -11.67
C LYS A 180 -11.86 -16.09 -11.37
#